data_7ea264be8e1b332a0c1d7bf72a5fe0e1
#
_entry.id   7ea264be8e1b332a0c1d7bf72a5fe0e1
#
_cell.length_a   1.000
_cell.length_b   1.000
_cell.length_c   1.000
_cell.angle_alpha   90.00
_cell.angle_beta   90.00
_cell.angle_gamma   90.00
#
_symmetry.space_group_name_H-M   'P 1'
#
loop_
_entity.id
_entity.type
_entity.pdbx_description
1 polymer ?
#
loop_
_entity_poly.entity_id
_entity_poly.type
_entity_poly.pdbx_seq_one_letter_code
_entity_poly.pdbx_strand_id
1 'polypeptide(L)'
;RIQDVNVQKSAENEPYSYFVDELTAQAIQELQDRLGYTKDKATDLLYSGGLTIYSTQDPSLQTIVDEEVNNPDNYDTAKHSVTWRYTLKHDDGSIVNYSEKDLIRWMKEVKGINFNGLFSSEESAKSYVDQYKAELVSETDKEMGEQFFTTLEPQVSFVLMDPHTGQVKAISGGRGEKRYSLSLNRATGTLRQPGSTFKLITSFAPAIDLYGATLATPFYDTAYTLGNKTFKNWYSSGFLGYQTIRDGIIYSLNIIAVRCLMEQLNPHEGRLYAENLGITSLVDGDENPALALGGITHGVTNLELTQAFATIANDGQFNKAKFFTKILDQEGNVLIDTTEDQPRQAMKDTTAFLLTDAMKQSMLPNRAYAASLNVNSTSTRAHFDGMSLAGKSGTTTKDVDIWFVGYSPY
;
A
#
# COMPACT_ATOMS: atom_id res chain seq x y z
N ARG A 1 19.55 -42.61 -29.50
CA ARG A 1 20.51 -41.49 -29.56
C ARG A 1 19.77 -40.26 -29.08
N ILE A 2 20.09 -39.81 -27.89
CA ILE A 2 19.66 -38.50 -27.37
C ILE A 2 20.51 -37.49 -28.16
N GLN A 3 19.88 -36.70 -29.02
CA GLN A 3 20.52 -35.53 -29.60
C GLN A 3 20.73 -34.49 -28.52
N ASP A 4 21.94 -33.94 -28.43
CA ASP A 4 22.22 -32.78 -27.57
C ASP A 4 21.26 -31.64 -27.94
N VAL A 5 20.33 -31.37 -27.05
CA VAL A 5 19.44 -30.20 -27.18
C VAL A 5 20.28 -28.99 -26.79
N ASN A 6 20.69 -28.22 -27.76
CA ASN A 6 21.36 -26.94 -27.55
C ASN A 6 20.31 -25.90 -27.12
N VAL A 7 20.10 -25.78 -25.81
CA VAL A 7 19.21 -24.74 -25.23
C VAL A 7 19.91 -23.41 -25.43
N GLN A 8 19.61 -22.70 -26.50
CA GLN A 8 19.98 -21.29 -26.58
C GLN A 8 19.18 -20.54 -25.49
N LYS A 9 19.90 -19.85 -24.58
CA LYS A 9 19.26 -18.82 -23.75
C LYS A 9 18.52 -17.90 -24.71
N SER A 10 17.18 -17.80 -24.54
CA SER A 10 16.42 -16.71 -25.14
C SER A 10 17.06 -15.40 -24.69
N ALA A 11 17.08 -14.40 -25.56
CA ALA A 11 17.45 -13.04 -25.18
C ALA A 11 16.74 -12.70 -23.87
N GLU A 12 17.47 -12.11 -22.91
CA GLU A 12 16.88 -11.70 -21.64
C GLU A 12 15.73 -10.74 -21.99
N ASN A 13 14.49 -11.22 -21.91
CA ASN A 13 13.31 -10.39 -22.09
C ASN A 13 13.30 -9.39 -20.94
N GLU A 14 13.06 -8.13 -21.24
CA GLU A 14 12.82 -7.12 -20.23
C GLU A 14 11.73 -7.61 -19.25
N PRO A 15 11.88 -7.36 -17.95
CA PRO A 15 10.90 -7.81 -16.97
C PRO A 15 9.55 -7.14 -17.24
N TYR A 16 8.46 -7.88 -17.05
CA TYR A 16 7.12 -7.30 -17.11
C TYR A 16 6.99 -6.17 -16.09
N SER A 17 6.22 -5.12 -16.44
CA SER A 17 5.90 -4.04 -15.52
C SER A 17 5.04 -4.55 -14.35
N TYR A 18 4.94 -3.76 -13.27
CA TYR A 18 4.02 -4.08 -12.17
C TYR A 18 2.58 -4.21 -12.64
N PHE A 19 2.19 -3.39 -13.63
CA PHE A 19 0.85 -3.46 -14.21
C PHE A 19 0.60 -4.79 -14.92
N VAL A 20 1.54 -5.25 -15.74
CA VAL A 20 1.42 -6.51 -16.50
C VAL A 20 1.42 -7.71 -15.55
N ASP A 21 2.23 -7.68 -14.48
CA ASP A 21 2.20 -8.75 -13.46
C ASP A 21 0.81 -8.88 -12.81
N GLU A 22 0.18 -7.76 -12.43
CA GLU A 22 -1.17 -7.76 -11.84
C GLU A 22 -2.26 -8.13 -12.83
N LEU A 23 -2.18 -7.61 -14.06
CA LEU A 23 -3.09 -7.99 -15.14
C LEU A 23 -3.05 -9.51 -15.37
N THR A 24 -1.84 -10.07 -15.42
CA THR A 24 -1.63 -11.52 -15.59
C THR A 24 -2.27 -12.31 -14.46
N ALA A 25 -2.02 -11.90 -13.21
CA ALA A 25 -2.59 -12.55 -12.03
C ALA A 25 -4.12 -12.47 -12.03
N GLN A 26 -4.67 -11.28 -12.31
CA GLN A 26 -6.12 -11.09 -12.38
C GLN A 26 -6.76 -11.86 -13.52
N ALA A 27 -6.15 -11.90 -14.72
CA ALA A 27 -6.66 -12.66 -15.86
C ALA A 27 -6.74 -14.16 -15.54
N ILE A 28 -5.69 -14.73 -14.93
CA ILE A 28 -5.70 -16.14 -14.49
C ILE A 28 -6.83 -16.37 -13.49
N GLN A 29 -7.02 -15.49 -12.52
CA GLN A 29 -8.07 -15.62 -11.50
C GLN A 29 -9.47 -15.52 -12.11
N GLU A 30 -9.73 -14.55 -13.00
CA GLU A 30 -11.04 -14.37 -13.65
C GLU A 30 -11.36 -15.55 -14.60
N LEU A 31 -10.36 -16.15 -15.27
CA LEU A 31 -10.55 -17.38 -16.06
C LEU A 31 -10.95 -18.57 -15.17
N GLN A 32 -10.43 -18.65 -13.94
CA GLN A 32 -10.85 -19.67 -12.98
C GLN A 32 -12.26 -19.41 -12.46
N ASP A 33 -12.53 -18.19 -12.01
CA ASP A 33 -13.76 -17.83 -11.32
C ASP A 33 -15.00 -17.84 -12.25
N ARG A 34 -14.85 -17.31 -13.48
CA ARG A 34 -15.98 -17.18 -14.42
C ARG A 34 -16.16 -18.38 -15.35
N LEU A 35 -15.05 -19.06 -15.71
CA LEU A 35 -15.09 -20.16 -16.67
C LEU A 35 -14.84 -21.52 -16.02
N GLY A 36 -14.56 -21.57 -14.72
CA GLY A 36 -14.32 -22.82 -13.98
C GLY A 36 -13.03 -23.53 -14.41
N TYR A 37 -12.04 -22.81 -14.97
CA TYR A 37 -10.79 -23.42 -15.37
C TYR A 37 -9.91 -23.71 -14.16
N THR A 38 -9.10 -24.77 -14.24
CA THR A 38 -8.02 -24.98 -13.28
C THR A 38 -6.96 -23.91 -13.48
N LYS A 39 -6.18 -23.64 -12.44
CA LYS A 39 -5.06 -22.67 -12.52
C LYS A 39 -4.11 -22.98 -13.66
N ASP A 40 -3.74 -24.26 -13.83
CA ASP A 40 -2.83 -24.70 -14.89
C ASP A 40 -3.43 -24.42 -16.27
N LYS A 41 -4.70 -24.77 -16.49
CA LYS A 41 -5.40 -24.50 -17.76
C LYS A 41 -5.47 -23.00 -18.05
N ALA A 42 -5.81 -22.17 -17.04
CA ALA A 42 -5.87 -20.73 -17.20
C ALA A 42 -4.50 -20.13 -17.52
N THR A 43 -3.44 -20.64 -16.88
CA THR A 43 -2.05 -20.24 -17.14
C THR A 43 -1.60 -20.63 -18.56
N ASP A 44 -1.82 -21.88 -18.96
CA ASP A 44 -1.49 -22.36 -20.31
C ASP A 44 -2.23 -21.55 -21.39
N LEU A 45 -3.52 -21.28 -21.16
CA LEU A 45 -4.31 -20.48 -22.09
C LEU A 45 -3.78 -19.06 -22.20
N LEU A 46 -3.40 -18.43 -21.08
CA LEU A 46 -2.87 -17.07 -21.06
C LEU A 46 -1.54 -16.96 -21.84
N TYR A 47 -0.62 -17.90 -21.64
CA TYR A 47 0.72 -17.82 -22.25
C TYR A 47 0.83 -18.45 -23.65
N SER A 48 -0.06 -19.39 -23.99
CA SER A 48 0.03 -20.18 -25.21
C SER A 48 -1.25 -20.20 -26.04
N GLY A 49 -2.37 -19.70 -25.49
CA GLY A 49 -3.68 -19.77 -26.10
C GLY A 49 -3.99 -18.67 -27.11
N GLY A 50 -3.06 -17.76 -27.39
CA GLY A 50 -3.27 -16.68 -28.38
C GLY A 50 -4.35 -15.68 -27.99
N LEU A 51 -4.54 -15.43 -26.70
CA LEU A 51 -5.54 -14.49 -26.19
C LEU A 51 -5.25 -13.05 -26.59
N THR A 52 -6.29 -12.26 -26.82
CA THR A 52 -6.22 -10.80 -26.89
C THR A 52 -6.81 -10.22 -25.63
N ILE A 53 -6.03 -9.41 -24.90
CA ILE A 53 -6.44 -8.79 -23.63
C ILE A 53 -6.47 -7.26 -23.77
N TYR A 54 -7.61 -6.66 -23.48
CA TYR A 54 -7.79 -5.21 -23.47
C TYR A 54 -7.45 -4.66 -22.09
N SER A 55 -6.24 -4.15 -21.95
CA SER A 55 -5.72 -3.55 -20.72
C SER A 55 -6.45 -2.26 -20.37
N THR A 56 -6.54 -1.93 -19.07
CA THR A 56 -7.05 -0.65 -18.57
C THR A 56 -5.94 0.39 -18.39
N GLN A 57 -4.68 0.01 -18.55
CA GLN A 57 -3.53 0.90 -18.39
C GLN A 57 -3.63 2.09 -19.36
N ASP A 58 -3.38 3.27 -18.82
CA ASP A 58 -3.11 4.47 -19.61
C ASP A 58 -1.60 4.68 -19.66
N PRO A 59 -0.95 4.53 -20.83
CA PRO A 59 0.49 4.65 -20.93
C PRO A 59 1.04 6.02 -20.55
N SER A 60 0.26 7.09 -20.80
CA SER A 60 0.68 8.46 -20.48
C SER A 60 0.68 8.68 -18.96
N LEU A 61 -0.36 8.21 -18.28
CA LEU A 61 -0.45 8.27 -16.83
C LEU A 61 0.59 7.37 -16.16
N GLN A 62 0.84 6.17 -16.73
CA GLN A 62 1.88 5.29 -16.23
C GLN A 62 3.27 5.92 -16.32
N THR A 63 3.58 6.59 -17.45
CA THR A 63 4.86 7.30 -17.62
C THR A 63 5.06 8.36 -16.55
N ILE A 64 4.04 9.18 -16.27
CA ILE A 64 4.10 10.21 -15.22
C ILE A 64 4.34 9.57 -13.84
N VAL A 65 3.64 8.47 -13.55
CA VAL A 65 3.83 7.75 -12.26
C VAL A 65 5.24 7.21 -12.13
N ASP A 66 5.78 6.60 -13.19
CA ASP A 66 7.12 6.03 -13.18
C ASP A 66 8.20 7.12 -13.04
N GLU A 67 8.03 8.27 -13.70
CA GLU A 67 8.90 9.43 -13.57
C GLU A 67 8.88 9.99 -12.15
N GLU A 68 7.70 10.26 -11.58
CA GLU A 68 7.57 10.87 -10.26
C GLU A 68 7.99 9.93 -9.12
N VAL A 69 7.70 8.63 -9.23
CA VAL A 69 8.13 7.62 -8.26
C VAL A 69 9.65 7.51 -8.22
N ASN A 70 10.33 7.69 -9.34
CA ASN A 70 11.79 7.60 -9.43
C ASN A 70 12.52 8.93 -9.36
N ASN A 71 11.81 10.06 -9.34
CA ASN A 71 12.39 11.39 -9.22
C ASN A 71 13.05 11.56 -7.84
N PRO A 72 14.39 11.72 -7.77
CA PRO A 72 15.11 11.83 -6.50
C PRO A 72 14.70 13.06 -5.68
N ASP A 73 14.22 14.12 -6.33
CA ASP A 73 13.81 15.36 -5.66
C ASP A 73 12.54 15.19 -4.80
N ASN A 74 11.79 14.11 -5.00
CA ASN A 74 10.63 13.77 -4.19
C ASN A 74 10.98 13.11 -2.86
N TYR A 75 12.27 12.89 -2.55
CA TYR A 75 12.71 12.16 -1.36
C TYR A 75 13.82 12.91 -0.63
N ASP A 76 13.65 13.09 0.68
CA ASP A 76 14.67 13.75 1.54
C ASP A 76 15.97 12.95 1.64
N THR A 77 15.92 11.65 1.39
CA THR A 77 17.10 10.75 1.48
C THR A 77 17.05 9.66 0.41
N ALA A 78 18.25 9.23 -0.01
CA ALA A 78 18.45 8.00 -0.77
C ALA A 78 19.43 7.12 0.00
N LYS A 79 19.00 5.97 0.46
CA LYS A 79 19.78 4.97 1.16
C LYS A 79 19.56 3.62 0.50
N HIS A 80 20.42 2.66 0.82
CA HIS A 80 20.33 1.31 0.25
C HIS A 80 20.26 0.29 1.39
N SER A 81 19.18 -0.47 1.45
CA SER A 81 19.13 -1.71 2.21
C SER A 81 19.75 -2.84 1.40
N VAL A 82 20.23 -3.88 2.08
CA VAL A 82 20.88 -5.03 1.42
C VAL A 82 20.07 -6.28 1.69
N THR A 83 19.88 -7.06 0.64
CA THR A 83 19.57 -8.47 0.73
C THR A 83 20.80 -9.25 0.35
N TRP A 84 21.33 -10.02 1.29
CA TRP A 84 22.51 -10.83 1.09
C TRP A 84 22.31 -12.24 1.65
N ARG A 85 22.63 -13.22 0.84
CA ARG A 85 22.63 -14.63 1.18
C ARG A 85 23.94 -15.22 0.70
N TYR A 86 24.67 -15.86 1.58
CA TYR A 86 25.95 -16.45 1.27
C TYR A 86 26.07 -17.82 1.93
N THR A 87 26.36 -18.83 1.15
CA THR A 87 26.51 -20.22 1.62
C THR A 87 27.96 -20.65 1.48
N LEU A 88 28.57 -21.04 2.59
CA LEU A 88 29.95 -21.48 2.69
C LEU A 88 29.99 -22.93 3.20
N LYS A 89 30.79 -23.78 2.56
CA LYS A 89 31.11 -25.11 3.04
C LYS A 89 32.55 -25.12 3.56
N HIS A 90 32.71 -25.42 4.85
CA HIS A 90 34.02 -25.54 5.51
C HIS A 90 34.69 -26.88 5.19
N ASP A 91 35.99 -27.00 5.46
CA ASP A 91 36.81 -28.16 5.22
C ASP A 91 36.37 -29.39 6.05
N ASP A 92 35.78 -29.15 7.24
CA ASP A 92 35.16 -30.19 8.10
C ASP A 92 33.85 -30.73 7.54
N GLY A 93 33.39 -30.20 6.40
CA GLY A 93 32.14 -30.56 5.74
C GLY A 93 30.91 -29.83 6.23
N SER A 94 31.02 -28.99 7.24
CA SER A 94 29.90 -28.16 7.72
C SER A 94 29.48 -27.12 6.67
N ILE A 95 28.18 -26.81 6.59
CA ILE A 95 27.63 -25.81 5.69
C ILE A 95 26.99 -24.71 6.53
N VAL A 96 27.43 -23.48 6.33
CA VAL A 96 26.94 -22.30 7.04
C VAL A 96 26.32 -21.32 6.04
N ASN A 97 25.16 -20.78 6.42
CA ASN A 97 24.45 -19.74 5.66
C ASN A 97 24.54 -18.41 6.39
N TYR A 98 25.04 -17.42 5.72
CA TYR A 98 25.13 -16.03 6.19
C TYR A 98 24.09 -15.15 5.51
N SER A 99 23.73 -14.06 6.16
CA SER A 99 22.71 -13.14 5.72
C SER A 99 23.08 -11.69 6.04
N GLU A 100 22.29 -10.74 5.54
CA GLU A 100 22.39 -9.33 5.92
C GLU A 100 22.28 -9.11 7.44
N LYS A 101 21.60 -9.98 8.18
CA LYS A 101 21.52 -9.90 9.65
C LYS A 101 22.87 -10.17 10.30
N ASP A 102 23.63 -11.11 9.74
CA ASP A 102 24.97 -11.42 10.23
C ASP A 102 25.95 -10.31 9.88
N LEU A 103 25.85 -9.71 8.69
CA LEU A 103 26.58 -8.51 8.29
C LEU A 103 26.34 -7.34 9.26
N ILE A 104 25.07 -7.04 9.58
CA ILE A 104 24.71 -5.96 10.51
C ILE A 104 25.28 -6.23 11.90
N ARG A 105 25.23 -7.47 12.37
CA ARG A 105 25.81 -7.90 13.66
C ARG A 105 27.33 -7.69 13.65
N TRP A 106 28.01 -8.16 12.62
CA TRP A 106 29.46 -7.98 12.46
C TRP A 106 29.86 -6.51 12.44
N MET A 107 29.15 -5.66 11.70
CA MET A 107 29.41 -4.21 11.69
C MET A 107 29.32 -3.63 13.10
N LYS A 108 28.35 -4.05 13.89
CA LYS A 108 28.12 -3.56 15.25
C LYS A 108 29.14 -4.10 16.23
N GLU A 109 29.37 -5.40 16.26
CA GLU A 109 30.16 -6.09 17.29
C GLU A 109 31.67 -6.08 17.00
N VAL A 110 32.06 -6.18 15.74
CA VAL A 110 33.47 -6.24 15.32
C VAL A 110 34.00 -4.89 14.89
N LYS A 111 33.24 -4.13 14.07
CA LYS A 111 33.67 -2.82 13.60
C LYS A 111 33.28 -1.66 14.53
N GLY A 112 32.43 -1.90 15.55
CA GLY A 112 31.96 -0.88 16.48
C GLY A 112 31.06 0.19 15.84
N ILE A 113 30.47 -0.08 14.68
CA ILE A 113 29.61 0.83 13.93
C ILE A 113 28.17 0.65 14.38
N ASN A 114 27.55 1.71 14.91
CA ASN A 114 26.11 1.68 15.20
C ASN A 114 25.32 1.80 13.89
N PHE A 115 25.09 0.65 13.26
CA PHE A 115 24.52 0.54 11.93
C PHE A 115 23.04 0.15 11.97
N ASN A 116 22.21 0.86 11.21
CA ASN A 116 20.76 0.66 11.15
C ASN A 116 20.27 -0.19 9.95
N GLY A 117 21.19 -0.77 9.18
CA GLY A 117 20.88 -1.59 8.00
C GLY A 117 20.83 -0.80 6.68
N LEU A 118 21.10 0.52 6.70
CA LEU A 118 21.02 1.39 5.52
C LEU A 118 22.37 1.96 5.13
N PHE A 119 22.83 1.64 3.94
CA PHE A 119 24.07 2.13 3.34
C PHE A 119 23.86 3.43 2.56
N SER A 120 24.93 4.19 2.37
CA SER A 120 24.89 5.44 1.59
C SER A 120 24.81 5.20 0.08
N SER A 121 25.31 4.06 -0.39
CA SER A 121 25.27 3.65 -1.80
C SER A 121 25.37 2.13 -1.93
N GLU A 122 25.11 1.61 -3.13
CA GLU A 122 25.29 0.19 -3.46
C GLU A 122 26.78 -0.23 -3.34
N GLU A 123 27.70 0.63 -3.79
CA GLU A 123 29.14 0.38 -3.69
C GLU A 123 29.58 0.28 -2.23
N SER A 124 29.07 1.17 -1.37
CA SER A 124 29.32 1.12 0.07
C SER A 124 28.82 -0.20 0.67
N ALA A 125 27.62 -0.62 0.31
CA ALA A 125 27.05 -1.88 0.75
C ALA A 125 27.89 -3.08 0.32
N LYS A 126 28.29 -3.12 -0.96
CA LYS A 126 29.13 -4.18 -1.52
C LYS A 126 30.50 -4.23 -0.82
N SER A 127 31.10 -3.08 -0.59
CA SER A 127 32.40 -3.01 0.11
C SER A 127 32.36 -3.63 1.51
N TYR A 128 31.31 -3.39 2.29
CA TYR A 128 31.16 -4.01 3.61
C TYR A 128 30.86 -5.52 3.53
N VAL A 129 30.09 -5.97 2.56
CA VAL A 129 29.87 -7.39 2.29
C VAL A 129 31.19 -8.09 1.95
N ASP A 130 32.01 -7.50 1.08
CA ASP A 130 33.29 -8.09 0.68
C ASP A 130 34.30 -8.13 1.84
N GLN A 131 34.33 -7.09 2.69
CA GLN A 131 35.14 -7.10 3.91
C GLN A 131 34.72 -8.21 4.87
N TYR A 132 33.41 -8.39 5.06
CA TYR A 132 32.89 -9.46 5.93
C TYR A 132 33.19 -10.84 5.35
N LYS A 133 32.97 -11.03 4.04
CA LYS A 133 33.36 -12.30 3.36
C LYS A 133 34.84 -12.63 3.56
N ALA A 134 35.73 -11.66 3.45
CA ALA A 134 37.16 -11.87 3.62
C ALA A 134 37.55 -12.35 5.03
N GLU A 135 36.73 -12.03 6.05
CA GLU A 135 36.92 -12.54 7.41
C GLU A 135 36.30 -13.92 7.65
N LEU A 136 35.32 -14.32 6.81
CA LEU A 136 34.61 -15.60 6.93
C LEU A 136 35.31 -16.76 6.22
N VAL A 137 35.95 -16.47 5.08
CA VAL A 137 36.46 -17.50 4.15
C VAL A 137 37.92 -17.81 4.45
N SER A 138 38.21 -19.09 4.68
CA SER A 138 39.58 -19.62 4.72
C SER A 138 40.01 -20.20 3.35
N GLU A 139 41.30 -20.48 3.18
CA GLU A 139 41.85 -21.03 1.92
C GLU A 139 41.25 -22.42 1.55
N THR A 140 40.75 -23.15 2.54
CA THR A 140 40.20 -24.50 2.38
C THR A 140 38.70 -24.53 2.19
N ASP A 141 38.02 -23.42 2.43
CA ASP A 141 36.56 -23.32 2.33
C ASP A 141 36.11 -23.28 0.88
N LYS A 142 34.89 -23.77 0.64
CA LYS A 142 34.26 -23.74 -0.68
C LYS A 142 33.01 -22.87 -0.68
N GLU A 143 33.03 -21.81 -1.48
CA GLU A 143 31.81 -21.05 -1.76
C GLU A 143 30.80 -21.88 -2.51
N MET A 144 29.58 -21.97 -1.98
CA MET A 144 28.47 -22.77 -2.56
C MET A 144 27.48 -21.89 -3.32
N GLY A 145 27.40 -20.60 -2.98
CA GLY A 145 26.55 -19.63 -3.68
C GLY A 145 26.46 -18.31 -2.94
N GLU A 146 26.23 -17.26 -3.71
CA GLU A 146 26.00 -15.90 -3.21
C GLU A 146 24.84 -15.26 -3.95
N GLN A 147 24.00 -14.55 -3.18
CA GLN A 147 23.00 -13.63 -3.71
C GLN A 147 23.21 -12.27 -3.02
N PHE A 148 23.41 -11.24 -3.82
CA PHE A 148 23.56 -9.87 -3.35
C PHE A 148 22.74 -8.93 -4.24
N PHE A 149 21.91 -8.12 -3.61
CA PHE A 149 21.26 -6.98 -4.27
C PHE A 149 20.93 -5.91 -3.24
N THR A 150 20.80 -4.70 -3.72
CA THR A 150 20.39 -3.54 -2.91
C THR A 150 18.99 -3.09 -3.29
N THR A 151 18.31 -2.52 -2.32
CA THR A 151 17.00 -1.87 -2.53
C THR A 151 17.13 -0.42 -2.12
N LEU A 152 16.74 0.50 -2.99
CA LEU A 152 16.74 1.93 -2.72
C LEU A 152 15.64 2.27 -1.70
N GLU A 153 16.00 3.03 -0.66
CA GLU A 153 15.09 3.44 0.43
C GLU A 153 15.02 4.98 0.54
N PRO A 154 13.87 5.56 0.92
CA PRO A 154 12.60 4.87 1.20
C PRO A 154 11.96 4.28 -0.06
N GLN A 155 11.17 3.22 0.14
CA GLN A 155 10.33 2.65 -0.91
C GLN A 155 8.98 3.35 -0.98
N VAL A 156 8.30 3.23 -2.12
CA VAL A 156 6.97 3.77 -2.35
C VAL A 156 6.13 2.78 -3.17
N SER A 157 4.83 2.84 -3.02
CA SER A 157 3.87 2.26 -3.96
C SER A 157 2.81 3.28 -4.33
N PHE A 158 2.29 3.20 -5.53
CA PHE A 158 1.29 4.12 -6.05
C PHE A 158 0.22 3.37 -6.86
N VAL A 159 -1.04 3.78 -6.71
CA VAL A 159 -2.17 3.27 -7.49
C VAL A 159 -3.00 4.45 -7.97
N LEU A 160 -3.28 4.50 -9.27
CA LEU A 160 -4.21 5.42 -9.89
C LEU A 160 -5.38 4.62 -10.48
N MET A 161 -6.58 4.89 -10.00
CA MET A 161 -7.80 4.16 -10.36
C MET A 161 -8.92 5.14 -10.73
N ASP A 162 -9.64 4.83 -11.78
CA ASP A 162 -10.90 5.50 -12.10
C ASP A 162 -12.00 4.98 -11.15
N PRO A 163 -12.56 5.83 -10.28
CA PRO A 163 -13.55 5.40 -9.30
C PRO A 163 -14.87 4.93 -9.92
N HIS A 164 -15.24 5.47 -11.10
CA HIS A 164 -16.53 5.16 -11.75
C HIS A 164 -16.54 3.79 -12.42
N THR A 165 -15.39 3.32 -12.88
CA THR A 165 -15.27 2.05 -13.61
C THR A 165 -14.52 0.96 -12.84
N GLY A 166 -13.74 1.32 -11.83
CA GLY A 166 -12.82 0.43 -11.15
C GLY A 166 -11.52 0.17 -11.92
N GLN A 167 -11.31 0.80 -13.07
CA GLN A 167 -10.14 0.58 -13.91
C GLN A 167 -8.88 1.18 -13.29
N VAL A 168 -7.88 0.35 -13.02
CA VAL A 168 -6.54 0.83 -12.66
C VAL A 168 -5.87 1.38 -13.92
N LYS A 169 -5.48 2.64 -13.88
CA LYS A 169 -4.87 3.36 -15.00
C LYS A 169 -3.36 3.34 -14.96
N ALA A 170 -2.79 3.35 -13.74
CA ALA A 170 -1.35 3.26 -13.52
C ALA A 170 -1.08 2.65 -12.14
N ILE A 171 0.04 1.94 -12.01
CA ILE A 171 0.47 1.34 -10.76
C ILE A 171 2.00 1.30 -10.68
N SER A 172 2.54 1.61 -9.50
CA SER A 172 3.95 1.34 -9.19
C SER A 172 4.05 0.56 -7.88
N GLY A 173 4.78 -0.54 -7.91
CA GLY A 173 5.00 -1.43 -6.75
C GLY A 173 6.32 -1.18 -6.04
N GLY A 174 7.11 -0.17 -6.46
CA GLY A 174 8.39 0.14 -5.83
C GLY A 174 9.17 1.23 -6.55
N ARG A 175 10.11 1.81 -5.83
CA ARG A 175 11.09 2.78 -6.33
C ARG A 175 12.35 2.04 -6.82
N GLY A 176 12.93 2.54 -7.90
CA GLY A 176 14.11 1.95 -8.53
C GLY A 176 13.75 0.98 -9.67
N GLU A 177 14.77 0.40 -10.28
CA GLU A 177 14.62 -0.51 -11.40
C GLU A 177 13.93 -1.82 -10.98
N LYS A 178 12.91 -2.21 -11.73
CA LYS A 178 12.28 -3.54 -11.61
C LYS A 178 13.09 -4.57 -12.40
N ARG A 179 13.85 -5.39 -11.71
CA ARG A 179 14.82 -6.32 -12.32
C ARG A 179 14.22 -7.66 -12.74
N TYR A 180 13.07 -8.04 -12.20
CA TYR A 180 12.45 -9.36 -12.45
C TYR A 180 10.94 -9.22 -12.61
N SER A 181 10.37 -10.00 -13.53
CA SER A 181 8.93 -10.24 -13.60
C SER A 181 8.45 -10.94 -12.32
N LEU A 182 7.20 -10.72 -11.95
CA LEU A 182 6.58 -11.30 -10.74
C LEU A 182 7.35 -10.99 -9.44
N SER A 183 8.17 -9.94 -9.42
CA SER A 183 8.81 -9.45 -8.20
C SER A 183 7.80 -8.75 -7.28
N LEU A 184 8.21 -8.49 -6.03
CA LEU A 184 7.33 -7.87 -5.02
C LEU A 184 6.71 -6.57 -5.54
N ASN A 185 5.38 -6.57 -5.71
CA ASN A 185 4.58 -5.40 -5.93
C ASN A 185 4.04 -4.89 -4.58
N ARG A 186 4.57 -3.78 -4.08
CA ARG A 186 4.16 -3.25 -2.76
C ARG A 186 2.75 -2.66 -2.78
N ALA A 187 2.20 -2.38 -3.95
CA ALA A 187 0.85 -1.84 -4.07
C ALA A 187 -0.23 -2.91 -3.81
N THR A 188 0.07 -4.17 -4.10
CA THR A 188 -0.89 -5.29 -4.03
C THR A 188 -0.43 -6.42 -3.11
N GLY A 189 0.89 -6.60 -2.96
CA GLY A 189 1.48 -7.73 -2.23
C GLY A 189 2.06 -7.37 -0.86
N THR A 190 1.97 -6.12 -0.41
CA THR A 190 2.49 -5.70 0.90
C THR A 190 1.39 -5.12 1.77
N LEU A 191 1.18 -5.74 2.93
CA LEU A 191 0.25 -5.26 3.94
C LEU A 191 0.97 -4.30 4.90
N ARG A 192 0.46 -3.05 5.04
CA ARG A 192 1.00 -2.03 5.94
C ARG A 192 -0.11 -1.36 6.72
N GLN A 193 0.18 -0.92 7.95
CA GLN A 193 -0.82 -0.21 8.75
C GLN A 193 -1.18 1.13 8.09
N PRO A 194 -2.47 1.38 7.82
CA PRO A 194 -2.93 2.56 7.08
C PRO A 194 -2.95 3.84 7.92
N GLY A 195 -2.76 3.73 9.24
CA GLY A 195 -2.79 4.87 10.14
C GLY A 195 -4.11 5.65 10.05
N SER A 196 -4.01 6.96 10.11
CA SER A 196 -5.18 7.86 10.19
C SER A 196 -6.11 7.86 8.97
N THR A 197 -5.76 7.22 7.85
CA THR A 197 -6.70 7.06 6.73
C THR A 197 -7.89 6.19 7.14
N PHE A 198 -7.69 5.25 8.05
CA PHE A 198 -8.72 4.34 8.53
C PHE A 198 -9.82 5.01 9.35
N LYS A 199 -9.57 6.18 9.95
CA LYS A 199 -10.59 6.95 10.68
C LYS A 199 -11.86 7.17 9.87
N LEU A 200 -11.71 7.41 8.54
CA LEU A 200 -12.85 7.61 7.66
C LEU A 200 -13.69 6.36 7.53
N ILE A 201 -13.05 5.22 7.21
CA ILE A 201 -13.77 4.01 6.80
C ILE A 201 -14.20 3.11 7.96
N THR A 202 -13.60 3.26 9.14
CA THR A 202 -13.95 2.43 10.31
C THR A 202 -14.73 3.17 11.40
N SER A 203 -14.71 4.51 11.39
CA SER A 203 -15.36 5.32 12.44
C SER A 203 -16.37 6.30 11.87
N PHE A 204 -15.91 7.25 11.04
CA PHE A 204 -16.77 8.36 10.62
C PHE A 204 -17.81 7.96 9.58
N ALA A 205 -17.40 7.19 8.55
CA ALA A 205 -18.33 6.72 7.53
C ALA A 205 -19.46 5.87 8.12
N PRO A 206 -19.20 4.78 8.87
CA PRO A 206 -20.28 3.98 9.43
C PRO A 206 -21.16 4.76 10.45
N ALA A 207 -20.59 5.70 11.23
CA ALA A 207 -21.37 6.53 12.13
C ALA A 207 -22.38 7.40 11.36
N ILE A 208 -21.97 8.01 10.25
CA ILE A 208 -22.84 8.83 9.40
C ILE A 208 -23.85 7.94 8.64
N ASP A 209 -23.37 6.86 8.05
CA ASP A 209 -24.14 6.02 7.15
C ASP A 209 -25.22 5.21 7.85
N LEU A 210 -24.88 4.62 8.98
CA LEU A 210 -25.73 3.64 9.66
C LEU A 210 -26.45 4.23 10.87
N TYR A 211 -25.85 5.19 11.57
CA TYR A 211 -26.32 5.68 12.87
C TYR A 211 -26.84 7.12 12.84
N GLY A 212 -26.94 7.74 11.67
CA GLY A 212 -27.52 9.08 11.51
C GLY A 212 -26.68 10.19 12.11
N ALA A 213 -25.37 9.95 12.38
CA ALA A 213 -24.46 11.01 12.72
C ALA A 213 -24.30 11.97 11.54
N THR A 214 -23.87 13.19 11.82
CA THR A 214 -23.60 14.21 10.81
C THR A 214 -22.19 14.78 11.00
N LEU A 215 -21.73 15.56 10.04
CA LEU A 215 -20.46 16.27 10.22
C LEU A 215 -20.46 17.23 11.42
N ALA A 216 -21.63 17.63 11.92
CA ALA A 216 -21.79 18.48 13.11
C ALA A 216 -21.92 17.67 14.42
N THR A 217 -21.97 16.33 14.38
CA THR A 217 -22.06 15.49 15.57
C THR A 217 -20.82 15.70 16.44
N PRO A 218 -20.98 16.14 17.72
CA PRO A 218 -19.86 16.51 18.57
C PRO A 218 -19.38 15.35 19.43
N PHE A 219 -18.07 15.33 19.70
CA PHE A 219 -17.42 14.49 20.72
C PHE A 219 -16.49 15.38 21.54
N TYR A 220 -16.24 15.00 22.78
CA TYR A 220 -15.40 15.79 23.67
C TYR A 220 -13.94 15.37 23.60
N ASP A 221 -13.09 16.24 23.04
CA ASP A 221 -11.64 16.03 22.96
C ASP A 221 -10.99 16.26 24.32
N THR A 222 -10.73 15.17 25.02
CA THR A 222 -10.01 15.11 26.29
C THR A 222 -9.32 13.76 26.40
N ALA A 223 -8.40 13.58 27.36
CA ALA A 223 -7.78 12.27 27.59
C ALA A 223 -8.84 11.17 27.66
N TYR A 224 -8.70 10.16 26.83
CA TYR A 224 -9.69 9.08 26.71
C TYR A 224 -9.04 7.74 27.02
N THR A 225 -9.42 7.15 28.14
CA THR A 225 -8.84 5.90 28.63
C THR A 225 -9.86 4.76 28.50
N LEU A 226 -9.45 3.69 27.86
CA LEU A 226 -10.20 2.44 27.72
C LEU A 226 -9.31 1.29 28.22
N GLY A 227 -9.74 0.62 29.28
CA GLY A 227 -8.90 -0.35 29.97
C GLY A 227 -7.58 0.28 30.43
N ASN A 228 -6.48 -0.31 30.01
CA ASN A 228 -5.12 0.16 30.37
C ASN A 228 -4.51 1.12 29.34
N LYS A 229 -5.25 1.50 28.28
CA LYS A 229 -4.75 2.34 27.21
C LYS A 229 -5.37 3.72 27.23
N THR A 230 -4.53 4.75 27.32
CA THR A 230 -4.95 6.15 27.17
C THR A 230 -4.64 6.62 25.76
N PHE A 231 -5.67 7.05 25.03
CA PHE A 231 -5.55 7.62 23.71
C PHE A 231 -5.22 9.10 23.78
N LYS A 232 -4.36 9.56 22.87
CA LYS A 232 -3.91 10.95 22.74
C LYS A 232 -3.99 11.38 21.29
N ASN A 233 -4.10 12.67 21.05
CA ASN A 233 -3.96 13.24 19.72
C ASN A 233 -2.47 13.19 19.27
N TRP A 234 -2.22 13.50 18.00
CA TRP A 234 -0.88 13.52 17.42
C TRP A 234 -0.05 14.72 17.89
N TYR A 235 -0.68 15.81 18.31
CA TYR A 235 -0.03 16.97 18.89
C TYR A 235 0.12 16.82 20.42
N SER A 236 1.10 17.50 21.00
CA SER A 236 1.51 17.31 22.40
C SER A 236 0.85 18.28 23.39
N SER A 237 0.21 19.34 22.91
CA SER A 237 -0.27 20.45 23.76
C SER A 237 -1.78 20.44 23.92
N GLY A 238 -2.26 19.93 25.07
CA GLY A 238 -3.65 20.11 25.51
C GLY A 238 -4.70 19.32 24.71
N PHE A 239 -5.94 19.77 24.86
CA PHE A 239 -7.13 19.21 24.22
C PHE A 239 -8.00 20.36 23.71
N LEU A 240 -8.84 20.08 22.72
CA LEU A 240 -9.67 21.08 22.04
C LEU A 240 -11.09 21.20 22.60
N GLY A 241 -11.48 20.34 23.56
CA GLY A 241 -12.86 20.33 24.08
C GLY A 241 -13.86 19.74 23.08
N TYR A 242 -15.04 20.33 22.95
CA TYR A 242 -16.03 19.84 21.98
C TYR A 242 -15.55 20.04 20.55
N GLN A 243 -15.45 18.94 19.83
CA GLN A 243 -15.06 18.88 18.42
C GLN A 243 -16.06 18.04 17.64
N THR A 244 -16.26 18.36 16.38
CA THR A 244 -17.21 17.65 15.51
C THR A 244 -16.52 16.54 14.71
N ILE A 245 -17.29 15.66 14.05
CA ILE A 245 -16.77 14.71 13.07
C ILE A 245 -15.99 15.45 11.96
N ARG A 246 -16.48 16.62 11.51
CA ARG A 246 -15.78 17.46 10.54
C ARG A 246 -14.38 17.83 11.01
N ASP A 247 -14.25 18.28 12.24
CA ASP A 247 -12.96 18.62 12.84
C ASP A 247 -12.07 17.38 12.97
N GLY A 248 -12.66 16.25 13.35
CA GLY A 248 -12.00 14.94 13.39
C GLY A 248 -11.36 14.53 12.07
N ILE A 249 -12.02 14.84 10.94
CA ILE A 249 -11.52 14.58 9.58
C ILE A 249 -10.44 15.61 9.19
N ILE A 250 -10.73 16.89 9.31
CA ILE A 250 -9.85 18.00 8.89
C ILE A 250 -8.52 17.96 9.62
N TYR A 251 -8.55 17.87 10.94
CA TYR A 251 -7.37 17.91 11.81
C TYR A 251 -6.86 16.52 12.21
N SER A 252 -7.47 15.48 11.67
CA SER A 252 -7.08 14.08 11.94
C SER A 252 -7.04 13.77 13.45
N LEU A 253 -8.07 14.20 14.20
CA LEU A 253 -8.11 14.05 15.67
C LEU A 253 -8.28 12.57 16.05
N ASN A 254 -7.33 12.05 16.83
CA ASN A 254 -7.34 10.64 17.24
C ASN A 254 -8.48 10.35 18.21
N ILE A 255 -8.65 11.21 19.21
CA ILE A 255 -9.64 11.01 20.27
C ILE A 255 -11.06 11.05 19.70
N ILE A 256 -11.33 11.97 18.77
CA ILE A 256 -12.64 12.06 18.12
C ILE A 256 -12.96 10.79 17.32
N ALA A 257 -11.99 10.24 16.60
CA ALA A 257 -12.19 8.99 15.85
C ALA A 257 -12.43 7.78 16.77
N VAL A 258 -11.66 7.66 17.86
CA VAL A 258 -11.82 6.57 18.82
C VAL A 258 -13.17 6.70 19.57
N ARG A 259 -13.56 7.90 20.00
CA ARG A 259 -14.86 8.12 20.61
C ARG A 259 -16.01 7.83 19.66
N CYS A 260 -15.90 8.27 18.41
CA CYS A 260 -16.91 7.98 17.38
C CYS A 260 -17.08 6.47 17.22
N LEU A 261 -15.98 5.69 17.09
CA LEU A 261 -16.03 4.23 17.00
C LEU A 261 -16.66 3.58 18.25
N MET A 262 -16.36 4.08 19.44
CA MET A 262 -16.73 3.42 20.69
C MET A 262 -18.07 3.89 21.28
N GLU A 263 -18.50 5.11 20.97
CA GLU A 263 -19.67 5.73 21.57
C GLU A 263 -20.88 5.78 20.60
N GLN A 264 -20.63 5.83 19.28
CA GLN A 264 -21.67 5.89 18.25
C GLN A 264 -21.95 4.51 17.63
N LEU A 265 -20.93 3.67 17.52
CA LEU A 265 -20.98 2.30 16.99
C LEU A 265 -20.09 1.40 17.88
N ASN A 266 -19.55 0.32 17.35
CA ASN A 266 -18.56 -0.53 18.02
C ASN A 266 -17.48 -1.03 17.04
N PRO A 267 -16.34 -1.58 17.53
CA PRO A 267 -15.25 -2.02 16.67
C PRO A 267 -15.64 -3.12 15.68
N HIS A 268 -16.55 -4.02 16.04
CA HIS A 268 -17.04 -5.06 15.14
C HIS A 268 -17.73 -4.45 13.90
N GLU A 269 -18.61 -3.50 14.10
CA GLU A 269 -19.30 -2.80 13.00
C GLU A 269 -18.34 -1.97 12.16
N GLY A 270 -17.34 -1.32 12.80
CA GLY A 270 -16.28 -0.61 12.08
C GLY A 270 -15.45 -1.55 11.19
N ARG A 271 -15.16 -2.77 11.66
CA ARG A 271 -14.47 -3.81 10.88
C ARG A 271 -15.32 -4.25 9.69
N LEU A 272 -16.57 -4.66 9.93
CA LEU A 272 -17.47 -5.10 8.87
C LEU A 272 -17.69 -4.01 7.80
N TYR A 273 -17.75 -2.75 8.21
CA TYR A 273 -17.90 -1.65 7.28
C TYR A 273 -16.67 -1.49 6.38
N ALA A 274 -15.46 -1.60 6.94
CA ALA A 274 -14.23 -1.58 6.14
C ALA A 274 -14.13 -2.79 5.19
N GLU A 275 -14.53 -3.98 5.63
CA GLU A 275 -14.63 -5.17 4.78
C GLU A 275 -15.62 -4.96 3.62
N ASN A 276 -16.77 -4.33 3.91
CA ASN A 276 -17.73 -3.95 2.87
C ASN A 276 -17.16 -2.95 1.86
N LEU A 277 -16.13 -2.19 2.20
CA LEU A 277 -15.40 -1.31 1.29
C LEU A 277 -14.20 -1.98 0.60
N GLY A 278 -14.05 -3.31 0.74
CA GLY A 278 -13.06 -4.11 0.02
C GLY A 278 -11.75 -4.36 0.76
N ILE A 279 -11.66 -4.07 2.06
CA ILE A 279 -10.51 -4.45 2.89
C ILE A 279 -10.65 -5.92 3.27
N THR A 280 -9.68 -6.76 2.89
CA THR A 280 -9.77 -8.22 3.06
C THR A 280 -8.88 -8.79 4.15
N SER A 281 -7.98 -7.99 4.70
CA SER A 281 -6.91 -8.42 5.62
C SER A 281 -7.25 -8.32 7.11
N LEU A 282 -8.46 -7.83 7.44
CA LEU A 282 -8.90 -7.65 8.81
C LEU A 282 -9.21 -9.01 9.47
N VAL A 283 -8.96 -9.09 10.79
CA VAL A 283 -9.21 -10.28 11.60
C VAL A 283 -9.98 -9.90 12.87
N ASP A 284 -10.58 -10.88 13.57
CA ASP A 284 -11.35 -10.65 14.80
C ASP A 284 -10.53 -9.92 15.88
N GLY A 285 -9.20 -10.12 15.92
CA GLY A 285 -8.29 -9.41 16.81
C GLY A 285 -8.23 -7.89 16.59
N ASP A 286 -8.71 -7.40 15.45
CA ASP A 286 -8.79 -5.97 15.12
C ASP A 286 -10.05 -5.30 15.68
N GLU A 287 -10.98 -6.05 16.27
CA GLU A 287 -12.18 -5.53 16.93
C GLU A 287 -11.86 -4.87 18.26
N ASN A 288 -11.08 -3.81 18.19
CA ASN A 288 -10.66 -3.06 19.37
C ASN A 288 -10.55 -1.55 19.04
N PRO A 289 -10.41 -0.68 20.04
CA PRO A 289 -10.38 0.78 19.81
C PRO A 289 -9.24 1.28 18.90
N ALA A 290 -8.15 0.51 18.71
CA ALA A 290 -7.06 0.90 17.82
C ALA A 290 -7.46 0.83 16.34
N LEU A 291 -8.50 0.07 15.99
CA LEU A 291 -9.08 0.02 14.64
C LEU A 291 -9.39 1.43 14.10
N ALA A 292 -9.95 2.31 14.95
CA ALA A 292 -10.23 3.70 14.59
C ALA A 292 -9.01 4.47 14.08
N LEU A 293 -7.82 4.05 14.44
CA LEU A 293 -6.56 4.73 14.11
C LEU A 293 -5.70 3.95 13.10
N GLY A 294 -6.24 2.87 12.54
CA GLY A 294 -5.53 1.97 11.64
C GLY A 294 -4.45 1.11 12.31
N GLY A 295 -4.56 0.93 13.64
CA GLY A 295 -3.73 0.00 14.41
C GLY A 295 -4.31 -1.42 14.29
N ILE A 296 -4.05 -2.10 13.19
CA ILE A 296 -4.57 -3.41 12.83
C ILE A 296 -3.46 -4.45 12.70
N THR A 297 -3.81 -5.71 12.79
CA THR A 297 -2.85 -6.83 12.91
C THR A 297 -1.95 -6.97 11.69
N HIS A 298 -2.53 -7.03 10.50
CA HIS A 298 -1.77 -7.29 9.27
C HIS A 298 -1.50 -6.01 8.47
N GLY A 299 -2.36 -5.02 8.55
CA GLY A 299 -2.34 -3.86 7.66
C GLY A 299 -3.23 -4.06 6.43
N VAL A 300 -3.12 -3.17 5.45
CA VAL A 300 -3.85 -3.20 4.18
C VAL A 300 -2.89 -3.03 3.00
N THR A 301 -3.32 -3.45 1.81
CA THR A 301 -2.61 -3.10 0.58
C THR A 301 -2.98 -1.68 0.13
N ASN A 302 -2.10 -1.07 -0.68
CA ASN A 302 -2.41 0.22 -1.30
C ASN A 302 -3.64 0.13 -2.20
N LEU A 303 -3.75 -0.94 -2.98
CA LEU A 303 -4.90 -1.16 -3.86
C LEU A 303 -6.23 -1.25 -3.11
N GLU A 304 -6.29 -1.99 -2.00
CA GLU A 304 -7.51 -2.08 -1.17
C GLU A 304 -7.90 -0.72 -0.59
N LEU A 305 -6.93 0.04 -0.08
CA LEU A 305 -7.20 1.37 0.45
C LEU A 305 -7.67 2.33 -0.66
N THR A 306 -7.07 2.25 -1.86
CA THR A 306 -7.49 3.02 -3.03
C THR A 306 -8.94 2.70 -3.41
N GLN A 307 -9.33 1.42 -3.46
CA GLN A 307 -10.72 0.99 -3.74
C GLN A 307 -11.72 1.51 -2.70
N ALA A 308 -11.35 1.46 -1.41
CA ALA A 308 -12.22 1.96 -0.34
C ALA A 308 -12.50 3.47 -0.49
N PHE A 309 -11.48 4.26 -0.84
CA PHE A 309 -11.65 5.70 -1.09
C PHE A 309 -12.28 6.00 -2.45
N ALA A 310 -12.04 5.18 -3.48
CA ALA A 310 -12.74 5.27 -4.76
C ALA A 310 -14.25 5.08 -4.59
N THR A 311 -14.67 4.26 -3.62
CA THR A 311 -16.10 4.12 -3.27
C THR A 311 -16.69 5.43 -2.76
N ILE A 312 -15.95 6.19 -1.94
CA ILE A 312 -16.39 7.52 -1.50
C ILE A 312 -16.48 8.47 -2.68
N ALA A 313 -15.46 8.46 -3.57
CA ALA A 313 -15.41 9.30 -4.78
C ALA A 313 -16.55 8.99 -5.77
N ASN A 314 -17.08 7.77 -5.75
CA ASN A 314 -18.12 7.28 -6.64
C ASN A 314 -19.50 7.16 -5.96
N ASP A 315 -19.88 8.19 -5.21
CA ASP A 315 -21.21 8.29 -4.57
C ASP A 315 -21.59 7.05 -3.75
N GLY A 316 -20.60 6.40 -3.14
CA GLY A 316 -20.77 5.21 -2.32
C GLY A 316 -20.86 3.90 -3.09
N GLN A 317 -20.65 3.92 -4.39
CA GLN A 317 -20.68 2.72 -5.25
C GLN A 317 -19.29 2.09 -5.32
N PHE A 318 -19.17 0.87 -4.82
CA PHE A 318 -17.94 0.09 -4.86
C PHE A 318 -17.75 -0.60 -6.20
N ASN A 319 -16.64 -0.36 -6.86
CA ASN A 319 -16.14 -1.09 -8.01
C ASN A 319 -14.88 -1.90 -7.60
N LYS A 320 -14.86 -3.19 -7.95
CA LYS A 320 -13.64 -4.00 -7.83
C LYS A 320 -12.57 -3.46 -8.79
N ALA A 321 -11.32 -3.38 -8.37
CA ALA A 321 -10.22 -2.96 -9.22
C ALA A 321 -10.03 -3.88 -10.42
N LYS A 322 -9.88 -3.30 -11.61
CA LYS A 322 -9.77 -3.99 -12.88
C LYS A 322 -8.50 -3.58 -13.62
N PHE A 323 -7.73 -4.55 -14.05
CA PHE A 323 -6.51 -4.35 -14.86
C PHE A 323 -6.77 -4.60 -16.35
N PHE A 324 -7.92 -5.19 -16.69
CA PHE A 324 -8.37 -5.37 -18.08
C PHE A 324 -9.89 -5.22 -18.17
N THR A 325 -10.37 -4.96 -19.39
CA THR A 325 -11.81 -4.86 -19.68
C THR A 325 -12.34 -6.11 -20.38
N LYS A 326 -11.56 -6.71 -21.29
CA LYS A 326 -11.98 -7.89 -22.07
C LYS A 326 -10.83 -8.87 -22.30
N ILE A 327 -11.19 -10.13 -22.38
CA ILE A 327 -10.33 -11.22 -22.89
C ILE A 327 -11.04 -11.89 -24.06
N LEU A 328 -10.38 -11.95 -25.21
CA LEU A 328 -10.85 -12.65 -26.40
C LEU A 328 -10.00 -13.89 -26.67
N ASP A 329 -10.61 -14.92 -27.26
CA ASP A 329 -9.87 -16.08 -27.82
C ASP A 329 -9.21 -15.76 -29.17
N GLN A 330 -8.55 -16.75 -29.79
CA GLN A 330 -7.89 -16.61 -31.09
C GLN A 330 -8.86 -16.27 -32.24
N GLU A 331 -10.10 -16.70 -32.14
CA GLU A 331 -11.15 -16.47 -33.11
C GLU A 331 -11.84 -15.11 -32.91
N GLY A 332 -11.49 -14.38 -31.84
CA GLY A 332 -12.07 -13.07 -31.50
C GLY A 332 -13.36 -13.16 -30.70
N ASN A 333 -13.75 -14.35 -30.20
CA ASN A 333 -14.91 -14.49 -29.32
C ASN A 333 -14.58 -13.95 -27.92
N VAL A 334 -15.53 -13.28 -27.31
CA VAL A 334 -15.36 -12.74 -25.93
C VAL A 334 -15.44 -13.90 -24.94
N LEU A 335 -14.34 -14.15 -24.23
CA LEU A 335 -14.29 -15.10 -23.10
C LEU A 335 -14.71 -14.42 -21.79
N ILE A 336 -14.23 -13.20 -21.55
CA ILE A 336 -14.55 -12.40 -20.36
C ILE A 336 -14.78 -10.95 -20.78
N ASP A 337 -15.84 -10.35 -20.27
CA ASP A 337 -16.11 -8.91 -20.35
C ASP A 337 -16.39 -8.38 -18.94
N THR A 338 -15.50 -7.55 -18.41
CA THR A 338 -15.63 -6.93 -17.09
C THR A 338 -16.35 -5.59 -17.15
N THR A 339 -16.67 -5.06 -18.34
CA THR A 339 -17.41 -3.81 -18.48
C THR A 339 -18.89 -3.94 -18.10
N GLU A 340 -19.40 -5.18 -18.11
CA GLU A 340 -20.77 -5.49 -17.71
C GLU A 340 -20.95 -5.65 -16.19
N ASP A 341 -19.85 -5.69 -15.43
CA ASP A 341 -19.89 -5.83 -13.97
C ASP A 341 -20.52 -4.57 -13.36
N GLN A 342 -21.59 -4.77 -12.59
CA GLN A 342 -22.31 -3.67 -11.95
C GLN A 342 -21.64 -3.29 -10.62
N PRO A 343 -21.52 -1.99 -10.32
CA PRO A 343 -21.06 -1.55 -9.01
C PRO A 343 -22.05 -1.95 -7.91
N ARG A 344 -21.54 -2.12 -6.71
CA ARG A 344 -22.35 -2.41 -5.53
C ARG A 344 -22.48 -1.17 -4.66
N GLN A 345 -23.70 -0.78 -4.27
CA GLN A 345 -23.87 0.29 -3.27
C GLN A 345 -23.33 -0.19 -1.93
N ALA A 346 -22.20 0.38 -1.51
CA ALA A 346 -21.52 0.03 -0.26
C ALA A 346 -21.69 1.09 0.82
N MET A 347 -22.11 2.31 0.43
CA MET A 347 -22.32 3.46 1.29
C MET A 347 -23.43 4.32 0.66
N LYS A 348 -24.20 5.08 1.46
CA LYS A 348 -25.16 6.06 0.91
C LYS A 348 -24.42 7.18 0.19
N ASP A 349 -25.00 7.66 -0.91
CA ASP A 349 -24.49 8.82 -1.66
C ASP A 349 -24.35 10.07 -0.79
N THR A 350 -25.30 10.31 0.11
CA THR A 350 -25.26 11.40 1.09
C THR A 350 -24.09 11.30 2.05
N THR A 351 -23.73 10.08 2.47
CA THR A 351 -22.56 9.82 3.31
C THR A 351 -21.27 10.11 2.54
N ALA A 352 -21.17 9.62 1.31
CA ALA A 352 -20.04 9.87 0.41
C ALA A 352 -19.84 11.37 0.17
N PHE A 353 -20.93 12.11 -0.09
CA PHE A 353 -20.91 13.56 -0.26
C PHE A 353 -20.37 14.28 1.00
N LEU A 354 -20.87 13.94 2.19
CA LEU A 354 -20.43 14.56 3.44
C LEU A 354 -18.94 14.31 3.71
N LEU A 355 -18.48 13.08 3.51
CA LEU A 355 -17.07 12.73 3.68
C LEU A 355 -16.18 13.50 2.69
N THR A 356 -16.60 13.58 1.43
CA THR A 356 -15.90 14.35 0.38
C THR A 356 -15.79 15.81 0.76
N ASP A 357 -16.87 16.45 1.24
CA ASP A 357 -16.87 17.85 1.66
C ASP A 357 -15.88 18.11 2.81
N ALA A 358 -15.85 17.23 3.81
CA ALA A 358 -14.90 17.35 4.93
C ALA A 358 -13.45 17.13 4.46
N MET A 359 -13.20 16.15 3.58
CA MET A 359 -11.87 15.89 3.03
C MET A 359 -11.36 17.01 2.13
N LYS A 360 -12.23 17.68 1.36
CA LYS A 360 -11.86 18.89 0.61
C LYS A 360 -11.35 19.99 1.55
N GLN A 361 -11.98 20.16 2.70
CA GLN A 361 -11.55 21.15 3.68
C GLN A 361 -10.20 20.79 4.33
N SER A 362 -9.86 19.50 4.48
CA SER A 362 -8.57 19.06 4.98
C SER A 362 -7.40 19.41 4.05
N MET A 363 -7.69 19.64 2.77
CA MET A 363 -6.69 19.99 1.74
C MET A 363 -6.39 21.49 1.70
N LEU A 364 -7.24 22.33 2.28
CA LEU A 364 -7.08 23.79 2.17
C LEU A 364 -5.93 24.30 3.05
N PRO A 365 -4.98 25.07 2.50
CA PRO A 365 -3.89 25.65 3.26
C PRO A 365 -4.39 26.70 4.27
N ASN A 366 -3.61 26.92 5.33
CA ASN A 366 -3.81 27.98 6.32
C ASN A 366 -5.12 27.90 7.13
N ARG A 367 -5.72 26.74 7.25
CA ARG A 367 -6.79 26.53 8.22
C ARG A 367 -6.19 26.21 9.58
N ALA A 368 -5.75 27.25 10.30
CA ALA A 368 -5.36 27.10 11.69
C ALA A 368 -6.61 26.99 12.55
N TYR A 369 -6.71 25.95 13.35
CA TYR A 369 -7.70 25.81 14.42
C TYR A 369 -6.99 25.86 15.75
N ALA A 370 -7.52 26.66 16.68
CA ALA A 370 -6.86 26.87 17.98
C ALA A 370 -5.35 27.16 17.82
N ALA A 371 -5.00 28.28 17.23
CA ALA A 371 -3.62 28.68 16.93
C ALA A 371 -2.65 28.53 18.13
N SER A 372 -3.17 28.67 19.35
CA SER A 372 -2.43 28.43 20.61
C SER A 372 -1.96 26.96 20.79
N LEU A 373 -2.61 26.00 20.14
CA LEU A 373 -2.26 24.57 20.18
C LEU A 373 -1.51 24.09 18.93
N ASN A 374 -1.29 24.98 17.97
CA ASN A 374 -0.62 24.67 16.69
C ASN A 374 -1.23 23.46 15.94
N VAL A 375 -2.57 23.42 15.90
CA VAL A 375 -3.31 22.35 15.23
C VAL A 375 -3.74 22.84 13.85
N ASN A 376 -3.23 22.22 12.80
CA ASN A 376 -3.48 22.57 11.40
C ASN A 376 -4.09 21.38 10.63
N SER A 377 -4.69 21.68 9.48
CA SER A 377 -5.10 20.65 8.51
C SER A 377 -3.92 19.77 8.10
N THR A 378 -4.16 18.45 7.93
CA THR A 378 -3.08 17.47 7.80
C THR A 378 -2.76 17.07 6.36
N SER A 379 -3.55 17.53 5.37
CA SER A 379 -3.41 17.14 3.96
C SER A 379 -3.03 18.30 3.04
N THR A 380 -2.63 19.45 3.59
CA THR A 380 -2.39 20.70 2.85
C THR A 380 -1.24 20.64 1.84
N ARG A 381 -0.27 19.74 2.04
CA ARG A 381 0.86 19.57 1.10
C ARG A 381 0.45 19.02 -0.25
N ALA A 382 -0.69 18.34 -0.34
CA ALA A 382 -1.21 17.81 -1.59
C ALA A 382 -2.16 18.82 -2.30
N HIS A 383 -2.39 19.98 -1.71
CA HIS A 383 -3.16 21.05 -2.35
C HIS A 383 -2.36 21.74 -3.46
N PHE A 384 -3.01 22.02 -4.58
CA PHE A 384 -2.51 22.93 -5.61
C PHE A 384 -3.67 23.74 -6.19
N ASP A 385 -3.35 24.94 -6.67
CA ASP A 385 -4.35 25.85 -7.21
C ASP A 385 -4.94 25.34 -8.52
N GLY A 386 -6.22 25.61 -8.74
CA GLY A 386 -6.92 25.27 -9.97
C GLY A 386 -7.61 23.91 -9.99
N MET A 387 -7.41 23.05 -8.98
CA MET A 387 -8.11 21.77 -8.88
C MET A 387 -8.71 21.57 -7.49
N SER A 388 -9.96 21.12 -7.45
CA SER A 388 -10.61 20.70 -6.21
C SER A 388 -10.17 19.27 -5.90
N LEU A 389 -9.53 19.08 -4.74
CA LEU A 389 -9.07 17.78 -4.27
C LEU A 389 -9.74 17.43 -2.94
N ALA A 390 -10.07 16.16 -2.76
CA ALA A 390 -10.47 15.59 -1.48
C ALA A 390 -9.44 14.52 -1.10
N GLY A 391 -8.98 14.53 0.15
CA GLY A 391 -7.94 13.58 0.54
C GLY A 391 -7.73 13.46 2.04
N LYS A 392 -7.01 12.42 2.42
CA LYS A 392 -6.67 12.09 3.78
C LYS A 392 -5.25 11.57 3.89
N SER A 393 -4.48 12.15 4.79
CA SER A 393 -3.15 11.64 5.18
C SER A 393 -3.26 10.54 6.23
N GLY A 394 -2.30 9.65 6.25
CA GLY A 394 -2.10 8.64 7.27
C GLY A 394 -0.64 8.55 7.65
N THR A 395 -0.37 8.41 8.95
CA THR A 395 0.98 8.25 9.47
C THR A 395 0.93 7.23 10.59
N THR A 396 1.88 6.30 10.61
CA THR A 396 2.01 5.31 11.67
C THR A 396 3.04 5.76 12.70
N THR A 397 3.14 5.04 13.81
CA THR A 397 4.08 5.35 14.89
C THR A 397 5.52 5.37 14.38
N LYS A 398 6.27 6.42 14.71
CA LYS A 398 7.66 6.66 14.29
C LYS A 398 7.82 6.88 12.78
N ASP A 399 6.75 7.28 12.09
CA ASP A 399 6.73 7.58 10.66
C ASP A 399 7.24 6.41 9.77
N VAL A 400 6.97 5.17 10.21
CA VAL A 400 7.40 3.97 9.49
C VAL A 400 6.63 3.83 8.18
N ASP A 401 5.34 4.17 8.20
CA ASP A 401 4.50 4.23 7.01
C ASP A 401 3.85 5.62 6.92
N ILE A 402 3.95 6.21 5.74
CA ILE A 402 3.33 7.49 5.40
C ILE A 402 2.38 7.25 4.24
N TRP A 403 1.12 7.61 4.43
CA TRP A 403 0.04 7.43 3.49
C TRP A 403 -0.59 8.75 3.09
N PHE A 404 -0.96 8.82 1.84
CA PHE A 404 -1.91 9.78 1.34
C PHE A 404 -2.85 9.08 0.36
N VAL A 405 -4.13 9.30 0.51
CA VAL A 405 -5.15 8.85 -0.42
C VAL A 405 -6.10 10.00 -0.71
N GLY A 406 -6.38 10.23 -1.99
CA GLY A 406 -7.22 11.34 -2.40
C GLY A 406 -7.72 11.17 -3.82
N TYR A 407 -8.64 12.05 -4.20
CA TYR A 407 -9.25 12.06 -5.52
C TYR A 407 -9.63 13.47 -5.96
N SER A 408 -9.77 13.63 -7.25
CA SER A 408 -10.24 14.84 -7.94
C SER A 408 -11.58 14.57 -8.65
N PRO A 409 -12.27 15.59 -9.13
CA PRO A 409 -13.48 15.41 -9.94
C PRO A 409 -13.18 15.00 -11.41
N TYR A 410 -11.92 14.75 -11.77
CA TYR A 410 -11.47 14.43 -13.12
C TYR A 410 -10.91 13.03 -13.21
#